data_333672ee7f492180022466f3f12cb466
#
_entry.id   333672ee7f492180022466f3f12cb466
#
_cell.length_a   1.000
_cell.length_b   1.000
_cell.length_c   1.000
_cell.angle_alpha   90.00
_cell.angle_beta   90.00
_cell.angle_gamma   90.00
#
_symmetry.space_group_name_H-M   'P 1'
#
loop_
_entity.id
_entity.type
_entity.pdbx_description
1 polymer ?
#
loop_
_entity_poly.entity_id
_entity_poly.type
_entity_poly.pdbx_seq_one_letter_code
_entity_poly.pdbx_strand_id
1 'polypeptide(L)'
;MNFKIEIKIKNNNPSAKFFIEESLDIDGEIKTFTYDIVDARGGGVVDIVSLALRISFIMLYENNLANIIVLDEPCKHVSEDYIHNVANFINEISEEYNKQIIMISHNAHLSAIGDINYRITNRNNTSEIDVI
;
A
#
# COMPACT_ATOMS: atom_id res chain seq x y z
N MET A 1 6.19 7.23 -14.12
CA MET A 1 4.89 7.44 -13.44
C MET A 1 5.14 8.29 -12.21
N ASN A 2 4.48 9.42 -12.05
CA ASN A 2 4.60 10.34 -10.91
C ASN A 2 3.26 10.43 -10.18
N PHE A 3 3.33 10.73 -8.89
CA PHE A 3 2.15 10.95 -8.07
C PHE A 3 2.03 12.45 -7.75
N LYS A 4 0.84 13.03 -7.92
CA LYS A 4 0.57 14.45 -7.69
C LYS A 4 -0.61 14.63 -6.75
N ILE A 5 -0.48 15.53 -5.78
CA ILE A 5 -1.55 15.91 -4.88
C ILE A 5 -1.89 17.39 -5.16
N GLU A 6 -3.17 17.67 -5.42
CA GLU A 6 -3.70 19.01 -5.48
C GLU A 6 -4.56 19.30 -4.25
N ILE A 7 -4.16 20.29 -3.47
CA ILE A 7 -4.92 20.75 -2.31
C ILE A 7 -5.68 22.01 -2.71
N LYS A 8 -7.01 22.00 -2.53
CA LYS A 8 -7.88 23.15 -2.76
C LYS A 8 -8.63 23.49 -1.48
N ILE A 9 -8.69 24.78 -1.16
CA ILE A 9 -9.48 25.29 -0.04
C ILE A 9 -10.65 26.08 -0.63
N LYS A 10 -11.87 25.62 -0.40
CA LYS A 10 -13.08 26.31 -0.81
C LYS A 10 -13.99 26.51 0.41
N ASN A 11 -14.34 27.77 0.70
CA ASN A 11 -15.17 28.13 1.84
C ASN A 11 -14.65 27.57 3.18
N ASN A 12 -13.35 27.69 3.44
CA ASN A 12 -12.65 27.13 4.62
C ASN A 12 -12.67 25.58 4.71
N ASN A 13 -13.14 24.88 3.69
CA ASN A 13 -13.10 23.43 3.63
C ASN A 13 -11.94 22.98 2.74
N PRO A 14 -10.90 22.36 3.31
CA PRO A 14 -9.82 21.78 2.52
C PRO A 14 -10.29 20.51 1.80
N SER A 15 -9.86 20.35 0.57
CA SER A 15 -10.04 19.14 -0.22
C SER A 15 -8.74 18.75 -0.90
N ALA A 16 -8.43 17.48 -0.94
CA ALA A 16 -7.28 16.95 -1.68
C ALA A 16 -7.77 16.09 -2.85
N LYS A 17 -7.15 16.30 -4.00
CA LYS A 17 -7.31 15.42 -5.16
C LYS A 17 -5.97 14.78 -5.48
N PHE A 18 -6.03 13.51 -5.83
CA PHE A 18 -4.87 12.68 -6.08
C PHE A 18 -4.83 12.31 -7.57
N PHE A 19 -3.67 12.51 -8.20
CA PHE A 19 -3.49 12.25 -9.63
C PHE A 19 -2.25 11.41 -9.86
N ILE A 20 -2.27 10.67 -10.95
CA ILE A 20 -1.13 9.97 -11.53
C ILE A 20 -0.77 10.65 -12.83
N GLU A 21 0.51 10.97 -12.99
CA GLU A 21 1.08 11.47 -14.22
C GLU A 21 1.94 10.37 -14.85
N GLU A 22 1.65 10.05 -16.09
CA GLU A 22 2.40 9.09 -16.91
C GLU A 22 2.91 9.80 -18.15
N SER A 23 4.21 9.70 -18.39
CA SER A 23 4.82 10.24 -19.60
C SER A 23 5.12 9.10 -20.57
N LEU A 24 4.58 9.18 -21.77
CA LEU A 24 4.78 8.22 -22.84
C LEU A 24 5.48 8.92 -24.00
N ASP A 25 6.45 8.23 -24.60
CA ASP A 25 7.02 8.62 -25.89
C ASP A 25 6.09 8.13 -27.00
N ILE A 26 5.50 9.06 -27.73
CA ILE A 26 4.63 8.78 -28.86
C ILE A 26 5.25 9.47 -30.07
N ASP A 27 5.78 8.67 -30.98
CA ASP A 27 6.41 9.15 -32.24
C ASP A 27 7.58 10.14 -32.02
N GLY A 28 8.37 9.96 -30.93
CA GLY A 28 9.49 10.82 -30.57
C GLY A 28 9.09 12.08 -29.77
N GLU A 29 7.82 12.23 -29.45
CA GLU A 29 7.33 13.29 -28.57
C GLU A 29 6.91 12.73 -27.20
N ILE A 30 7.41 13.33 -26.10
CA ILE A 30 7.01 12.96 -24.74
C ILE A 30 5.67 13.63 -24.44
N LYS A 31 4.61 12.83 -24.34
CA LYS A 31 3.27 13.28 -23.91
C LYS A 31 3.01 12.85 -22.48
N THR A 32 2.63 13.82 -21.64
CA THR A 32 2.25 13.56 -20.24
C THR A 32 0.74 13.54 -20.12
N PHE A 33 0.24 12.44 -19.58
CA PHE A 33 -1.17 12.21 -19.28
C PHE A 33 -1.38 12.29 -17.78
N THR A 34 -2.43 12.98 -17.35
CA THR A 34 -2.80 13.11 -15.94
C THR A 34 -4.16 12.46 -15.73
N TYR A 35 -4.23 11.52 -14.80
CA TYR A 35 -5.46 10.78 -14.50
C TYR A 35 -5.82 11.00 -13.03
N ASP A 36 -7.11 11.17 -12.75
CA ASP A 36 -7.61 11.05 -11.37
C ASP A 36 -7.39 9.62 -10.90
N ILE A 37 -6.92 9.43 -9.67
CA ILE A 37 -6.52 8.12 -9.18
C ILE A 37 -7.70 7.15 -9.11
N VAL A 38 -8.91 7.67 -8.88
CA VAL A 38 -10.14 6.89 -8.80
C VAL A 38 -10.58 6.40 -10.19
N ASP A 39 -10.32 7.20 -11.21
CA ASP A 39 -10.74 6.92 -12.60
C ASP A 39 -9.65 6.16 -13.38
N ALA A 40 -8.42 6.16 -12.87
CA ALA A 40 -7.27 6.00 -13.75
C ALA A 40 -6.89 4.58 -14.12
N ARG A 41 -7.08 3.56 -13.39
CA ARG A 41 -6.64 2.19 -13.79
C ARG A 41 -6.66 1.18 -12.63
N GLY A 42 -7.71 0.48 -12.45
CA GLY A 42 -7.72 -0.73 -11.61
C GLY A 42 -7.36 -0.50 -10.13
N GLY A 43 -7.90 -1.35 -9.28
CA GLY A 43 -7.77 -1.24 -7.83
C GLY A 43 -6.33 -1.25 -7.30
N GLY A 44 -5.38 -1.83 -8.03
CA GLY A 44 -4.00 -1.97 -7.56
C GLY A 44 -3.27 -0.66 -7.30
N VAL A 45 -3.43 0.34 -8.18
CA VAL A 45 -2.81 1.65 -7.97
C VAL A 45 -3.43 2.39 -6.79
N VAL A 46 -4.76 2.31 -6.67
CA VAL A 46 -5.49 2.88 -5.52
C VAL A 46 -5.02 2.25 -4.21
N ASP A 47 -4.83 0.94 -4.20
CA ASP A 47 -4.35 0.20 -3.03
C ASP A 47 -2.95 0.64 -2.60
N ILE A 48 -2.01 0.78 -3.55
CA ILE A 48 -0.63 1.22 -3.26
C ILE A 48 -0.63 2.64 -2.67
N VAL A 49 -1.36 3.57 -3.29
CA VAL A 49 -1.43 4.94 -2.79
C VAL A 49 -2.12 5.00 -1.43
N SER A 50 -3.19 4.23 -1.24
CA SER A 50 -3.88 4.13 0.05
C SER A 50 -2.95 3.61 1.15
N LEU A 51 -2.16 2.57 0.87
CA LEU A 51 -1.16 2.03 1.80
C LEU A 51 -0.11 3.10 2.14
N ALA A 52 0.47 3.74 1.12
CA ALA A 52 1.50 4.77 1.32
C ALA A 52 0.97 5.96 2.17
N LEU A 53 -0.24 6.42 1.91
CA LEU A 53 -0.87 7.49 2.69
C LEU A 53 -1.11 7.07 4.14
N ARG A 54 -1.64 5.87 4.38
CA ARG A 54 -1.87 5.36 5.75
C ARG A 54 -0.56 5.30 6.53
N ILE A 55 0.50 4.75 5.94
CA ILE A 55 1.82 4.70 6.56
C ILE A 55 2.35 6.11 6.83
N SER A 56 2.23 7.02 5.86
CA SER A 56 2.65 8.42 6.04
C SER A 56 1.91 9.10 7.20
N PHE A 57 0.61 8.88 7.36
CA PHE A 57 -0.16 9.39 8.49
C PHE A 57 0.32 8.81 9.82
N ILE A 58 0.57 7.50 9.88
CA ILE A 58 1.10 6.85 11.08
C ILE A 58 2.44 7.48 11.48
N MET A 59 3.33 7.72 10.51
CA MET A 59 4.64 8.32 10.76
C MET A 59 4.55 9.80 11.21
N LEU A 60 3.61 10.57 10.65
CA LEU A 60 3.41 11.97 11.06
C LEU A 60 2.91 12.13 12.50
N TYR A 61 2.17 11.16 13.02
CA TYR A 61 1.59 11.20 14.36
C TYR A 61 2.41 10.45 15.42
N GLU A 62 3.69 10.25 15.17
CA GLU A 62 4.61 9.37 15.88
C GLU A 62 4.78 9.62 17.40
N ASN A 63 4.29 10.72 17.95
CA ASN A 63 4.61 11.16 19.31
C ASN A 63 4.13 10.24 20.45
N ASN A 64 3.34 9.19 20.20
CA ASN A 64 2.93 8.21 21.23
C ASN A 64 2.24 6.95 20.67
N LEU A 65 2.34 6.67 19.38
CA LEU A 65 1.76 5.45 18.82
C LEU A 65 2.67 4.25 19.08
N ALA A 66 2.06 3.12 19.37
CA ALA A 66 2.77 1.85 19.50
C ALA A 66 3.66 1.57 18.27
N ASN A 67 4.80 0.92 18.49
CA ASN A 67 5.71 0.52 17.40
C ASN A 67 5.15 -0.61 16.52
N ILE A 68 3.83 -0.75 16.46
CA ILE A 68 3.14 -1.84 15.77
C ILE A 68 2.23 -1.25 14.69
N ILE A 69 2.34 -1.77 13.47
CA ILE A 69 1.44 -1.50 12.35
C ILE A 69 0.70 -2.78 12.02
N VAL A 70 -0.63 -2.72 11.95
CA VAL A 70 -1.47 -3.86 11.56
C VAL A 70 -2.01 -3.61 10.16
N LEU A 71 -1.76 -4.53 9.25
CA LEU A 71 -2.21 -4.49 7.85
C LEU A 71 -3.13 -5.68 7.58
N ASP A 72 -4.35 -5.40 7.16
CA ASP A 72 -5.33 -6.40 6.76
C ASP A 72 -5.50 -6.35 5.23
N GLU A 73 -5.12 -7.45 4.57
CA GLU A 73 -5.13 -7.62 3.11
C GLU A 73 -4.53 -6.42 2.35
N PRO A 74 -3.30 -5.96 2.68
CA PRO A 74 -2.72 -4.82 2.01
C PRO A 74 -2.51 -5.13 0.53
N CYS A 75 -2.88 -4.16 -0.32
CA CYS A 75 -2.66 -4.23 -1.77
C CYS A 75 -3.30 -5.46 -2.46
N LYS A 76 -4.49 -5.84 -2.02
CA LYS A 76 -5.24 -7.00 -2.53
C LYS A 76 -5.46 -7.00 -4.05
N HIS A 77 -5.57 -5.82 -4.66
CA HIS A 77 -5.84 -5.68 -6.09
C HIS A 77 -4.58 -5.40 -6.91
N VAL A 78 -3.41 -5.47 -6.30
CA VAL A 78 -2.13 -5.34 -6.99
C VAL A 78 -1.81 -6.65 -7.71
N SER A 79 -1.44 -6.55 -9.00
CA SER A 79 -1.07 -7.73 -9.78
C SER A 79 0.22 -8.38 -9.27
N GLU A 80 0.39 -9.67 -9.57
CA GLU A 80 1.56 -10.44 -9.15
C GLU A 80 2.89 -9.84 -9.63
N ASP A 81 2.90 -9.21 -10.80
CA ASP A 81 4.09 -8.56 -11.35
C ASP A 81 4.63 -7.42 -10.49
N TYR A 82 3.76 -6.76 -9.72
CA TYR A 82 4.11 -5.61 -8.89
C TYR A 82 4.10 -5.89 -7.39
N ILE A 83 3.58 -7.03 -6.95
CA ILE A 83 3.45 -7.34 -5.52
C ILE A 83 4.81 -7.41 -4.81
N HIS A 84 5.86 -7.79 -5.52
CA HIS A 84 7.23 -7.79 -4.99
C HIS A 84 7.70 -6.40 -4.57
N ASN A 85 7.29 -5.35 -5.32
CA ASN A 85 7.63 -3.98 -4.97
C ASN A 85 6.89 -3.53 -3.69
N VAL A 86 5.67 -4.00 -3.50
CA VAL A 86 4.90 -3.77 -2.26
C VAL A 86 5.55 -4.49 -1.09
N ALA A 87 5.99 -5.73 -1.27
CA ALA A 87 6.71 -6.51 -0.26
C ALA A 87 7.98 -5.78 0.18
N ASN A 88 8.81 -5.34 -0.77
CA ASN A 88 10.03 -4.58 -0.48
C ASN A 88 9.71 -3.28 0.27
N PHE A 89 8.71 -2.53 -0.16
CA PHE A 89 8.28 -1.30 0.50
C PHE A 89 7.86 -1.53 1.96
N ILE A 90 7.10 -2.61 2.24
CA ILE A 90 6.69 -2.96 3.60
C ILE A 90 7.92 -3.30 4.47
N ASN A 91 8.88 -4.06 3.93
CA ASN A 91 10.12 -4.37 4.64
C ASN A 91 10.94 -3.12 4.94
N GLU A 92 11.16 -2.25 3.95
CA GLU A 92 11.87 -0.98 4.12
C GLU A 92 11.25 -0.13 5.24
N ILE A 93 9.93 -0.04 5.30
CA ILE A 93 9.23 0.66 6.38
C ILE A 93 9.49 0.01 7.75
N SER A 94 9.43 -1.32 7.82
CA SER A 94 9.72 -2.04 9.07
C SER A 94 11.14 -1.76 9.57
N GLU A 95 12.13 -1.86 8.70
CA GLU A 95 13.54 -1.69 9.04
C GLU A 95 13.89 -0.23 9.34
N GLU A 96 13.53 0.71 8.43
CA GLU A 96 13.92 2.12 8.53
C GLU A 96 13.31 2.81 9.76
N TYR A 97 12.05 2.48 10.07
CA TYR A 97 11.33 3.10 11.18
C TYR A 97 11.27 2.21 12.43
N ASN A 98 11.95 1.06 12.42
CA ASN A 98 11.97 0.09 13.54
C ASN A 98 10.55 -0.23 14.03
N LYS A 99 9.64 -0.55 13.09
CA LYS A 99 8.25 -0.88 13.37
C LYS A 99 8.00 -2.37 13.23
N GLN A 100 7.30 -2.95 14.19
CA GLN A 100 6.75 -4.28 14.04
C GLN A 100 5.53 -4.23 13.12
N ILE A 101 5.50 -5.05 12.07
CA ILE A 101 4.35 -5.15 11.17
C ILE A 101 3.67 -6.50 11.39
N ILE A 102 2.37 -6.46 11.70
CA ILE A 102 1.50 -7.63 11.72
C ILE A 102 0.63 -7.57 10.48
N MET A 103 0.75 -8.57 9.62
CA MET A 103 0.04 -8.58 8.34
C MET A 103 -0.83 -9.80 8.20
N ILE A 104 -2.05 -9.61 7.73
CA ILE A 104 -2.97 -10.68 7.32
C ILE A 104 -3.02 -10.63 5.80
N SER A 105 -2.69 -11.73 5.13
CA SER A 105 -2.75 -11.81 3.67
C SER A 105 -2.90 -13.23 3.17
N HIS A 106 -3.56 -13.38 2.03
CA HIS A 106 -3.60 -14.64 1.27
C HIS A 106 -2.50 -14.69 0.19
N ASN A 107 -1.79 -13.59 -0.03
CA ASN A 107 -0.77 -13.51 -1.06
C ASN A 107 0.52 -14.19 -0.60
N ALA A 108 0.98 -15.18 -1.38
CA ALA A 108 2.17 -15.96 -1.04
C ALA A 108 3.46 -15.10 -1.02
N HIS A 109 3.55 -14.08 -1.86
CA HIS A 109 4.73 -13.20 -1.90
C HIS A 109 4.79 -12.29 -0.67
N LEU A 110 3.64 -11.77 -0.22
CA LEU A 110 3.58 -10.99 1.01
C LEU A 110 3.83 -11.87 2.25
N SER A 111 3.33 -13.10 2.25
CA SER A 111 3.62 -14.04 3.34
C SER A 111 5.10 -14.40 3.43
N ALA A 112 5.80 -14.47 2.31
CA ALA A 112 7.21 -14.88 2.27
C ALA A 112 8.19 -13.86 2.88
N ILE A 113 7.78 -12.60 3.10
CA ILE A 113 8.63 -11.57 3.71
C ILE A 113 8.56 -11.54 5.24
N GLY A 114 7.63 -12.29 5.85
CA GLY A 114 7.48 -12.30 7.30
C GLY A 114 8.60 -13.11 7.97
N ASP A 115 9.18 -12.57 9.06
CA ASP A 115 10.14 -13.30 9.91
C ASP A 115 9.49 -14.52 10.58
N ILE A 116 8.20 -14.40 10.89
CA ILE A 116 7.39 -15.47 11.49
C ILE A 116 6.04 -15.51 10.76
N ASN A 117 5.68 -16.68 10.30
CA ASN A 117 4.42 -16.90 9.61
C ASN A 117 3.50 -17.85 10.37
N TYR A 118 2.24 -17.47 10.49
CA TYR A 118 1.18 -18.27 11.06
C TYR A 118 0.17 -18.65 9.97
N ARG A 119 -0.03 -19.93 9.77
CA ARG A 119 -1.09 -20.44 8.91
C ARG A 119 -2.32 -20.79 9.75
N ILE A 120 -3.44 -20.16 9.42
CA ILE A 120 -4.72 -20.45 10.07
C ILE A 120 -5.56 -21.28 9.12
N THR A 121 -5.93 -22.47 9.55
CA THR A 121 -6.78 -23.43 8.81
C THR A 121 -8.04 -23.73 9.60
N ASN A 122 -9.17 -23.90 8.90
CA ASN A 122 -10.41 -24.35 9.52
C ASN A 122 -10.59 -25.85 9.26
N ARG A 123 -10.60 -26.64 10.33
CA ARG A 123 -10.91 -28.06 10.26
C ARG A 123 -12.08 -28.37 11.18
N ASN A 124 -13.16 -28.91 10.61
CA ASN A 124 -14.36 -29.28 11.37
C ASN A 124 -14.90 -28.18 12.29
N ASN A 125 -15.02 -26.95 11.77
CA ASN A 125 -15.45 -25.76 12.51
C ASN A 125 -14.52 -25.34 13.66
N THR A 126 -13.30 -25.84 13.69
CA THR A 126 -12.26 -25.43 14.65
C THR A 126 -11.11 -24.81 13.88
N SER A 127 -10.65 -23.63 14.33
CA SER A 127 -9.46 -23.00 13.76
C SER A 127 -8.20 -23.60 14.37
N GLU A 128 -7.32 -24.08 13.51
CA GLU A 128 -5.99 -24.57 13.87
C GLU A 128 -4.95 -23.55 13.40
N ILE A 129 -3.89 -23.37 14.19
CA ILE A 129 -2.80 -22.43 13.91
C ILE A 129 -1.50 -23.22 13.85
N ASP A 130 -0.81 -23.12 12.72
CA ASP A 130 0.50 -23.69 12.50
C ASP A 130 1.53 -22.57 12.29
N VAL A 131 2.71 -22.71 12.88
CA VAL A 131 3.88 -21.86 12.57
C VAL A 131 4.59 -22.46 11.38
N ILE A 132 4.88 -21.67 10.33
CA ILE A 132 5.48 -22.18 9.09
C ILE A 132 6.71 -21.37 8.72
#